data_f5b155f2e83cf0dfe961b56749713fa6
#
_entry.id   f5b155f2e83cf0dfe961b56749713fa6
#
_cell.length_a   1.000
_cell.length_b   1.000
_cell.length_c   1.000
_cell.angle_alpha   90.00
_cell.angle_beta   90.00
_cell.angle_gamma   90.00
#
_symmetry.space_group_name_H-M   'P 1'
#
loop_
_entity.id
_entity.type
_entity.pdbx_description
1 polymer ?
#
loop_
_entity_poly.entity_id
_entity_poly.type
_entity_poly.pdbx_seq_one_letter_code
_entity_poly.pdbx_strand_id
1 'polypeptide(L)'
;CAVKAPGFGDRRKAMLEDIAILTGGTVISEEVGLSLEKAELKDLGTAKKVTVNKENTTIIDGGGDKTAIEGRVTQIRSQIEEATSDYDKEKMQERVAKLAGGVAVIKVGAATEVEMKEKKARVEDALHATRAAVEEGVVAGGGVAMLRARQALEKLKGDNSDQTQGIAIARQAMQEPLKQIVTNAGCLLYTSDAADDLLCV
;
A
#
# COMPACT_ATOMS: atom_id res chain seq x y z
N CYS A 1 17.51 1.11 21.79
CA CYS A 1 17.63 1.05 20.32
C CYS A 1 17.25 2.41 19.73
N ALA A 2 18.08 2.98 18.89
CA ALA A 2 17.78 4.22 18.17
C ALA A 2 17.32 3.88 16.75
N VAL A 3 16.21 4.46 16.33
CA VAL A 3 15.64 4.29 15.01
C VAL A 3 15.43 5.64 14.35
N LYS A 4 15.46 5.68 13.02
CA LYS A 4 15.19 6.90 12.27
C LYS A 4 13.70 7.25 12.37
N ALA A 5 13.39 8.52 12.67
CA ALA A 5 12.02 9.00 12.71
C ALA A 5 11.33 8.84 11.34
N PRO A 6 10.04 8.45 11.31
CA PRO A 6 9.30 8.28 10.07
C PRO A 6 8.94 9.62 9.43
N GLY A 7 8.94 9.68 8.11
CA GLY A 7 8.52 10.87 7.37
C GLY A 7 9.53 12.02 7.36
N PHE A 8 9.10 13.17 6.84
CA PHE A 8 9.90 14.39 6.71
C PHE A 8 9.05 15.63 7.07
N GLY A 9 9.70 16.70 7.53
CA GLY A 9 9.05 17.98 7.84
C GLY A 9 7.90 17.84 8.85
N ASP A 10 6.80 18.55 8.60
CA ASP A 10 5.63 18.56 9.49
C ASP A 10 4.94 17.20 9.61
N ARG A 11 5.02 16.35 8.58
CA ARG A 11 4.53 14.97 8.66
C ARG A 11 5.30 14.16 9.69
N ARG A 12 6.62 14.35 9.78
CA ARG A 12 7.43 13.68 10.82
C ARG A 12 6.96 14.08 12.21
N LYS A 13 6.70 15.37 12.46
CA LYS A 13 6.19 15.87 13.73
C LYS A 13 4.85 15.23 14.07
N ALA A 14 3.92 15.25 13.12
CA ALA A 14 2.59 14.66 13.29
C ALA A 14 2.65 13.15 13.58
N MET A 15 3.54 12.40 12.92
CA MET A 15 3.72 10.97 13.19
C MET A 15 4.38 10.70 14.54
N LEU A 16 5.32 11.53 14.96
CA LEU A 16 5.91 11.43 16.30
C LEU A 16 4.90 11.73 17.39
N GLU A 17 4.02 12.73 17.20
CA GLU A 17 2.90 13.00 18.10
C GLU A 17 1.93 11.81 18.18
N ASP A 18 1.61 11.18 17.06
CA ASP A 18 0.75 9.99 17.02
C ASP A 18 1.38 8.83 17.82
N ILE A 19 2.68 8.63 17.69
CA ILE A 19 3.42 7.63 18.48
C ILE A 19 3.42 7.99 19.97
N ALA A 20 3.63 9.25 20.31
CA ALA A 20 3.62 9.70 21.70
C ALA A 20 2.25 9.48 22.35
N ILE A 21 1.17 9.85 21.67
CA ILE A 21 -0.21 9.63 22.16
C ILE A 21 -0.49 8.12 22.29
N LEU A 22 -0.07 7.30 21.34
CA LEU A 22 -0.26 5.85 21.38
C LEU A 22 0.46 5.22 22.55
N THR A 23 1.66 5.69 22.90
CA THR A 23 2.53 5.10 23.91
C THR A 23 2.45 5.79 25.28
N GLY A 24 1.77 6.93 25.35
CA GLY A 24 1.73 7.78 26.55
C GLY A 24 3.05 8.51 26.82
N GLY A 25 3.90 8.69 25.79
CA GLY A 25 5.14 9.44 25.88
C GLY A 25 5.00 10.91 25.48
N THR A 26 6.11 11.61 25.46
CA THR A 26 6.20 13.05 25.10
C THR A 26 7.15 13.22 23.91
N VAL A 27 6.75 14.01 22.92
CA VAL A 27 7.64 14.39 21.81
C VAL A 27 8.62 15.45 22.32
N ILE A 28 9.91 15.14 22.25
CA ILE A 28 10.97 16.07 22.60
C ILE A 28 11.39 16.82 21.34
N SER A 29 11.08 18.12 21.29
CA SER A 29 11.41 18.99 20.19
C SER A 29 11.84 20.36 20.72
N GLU A 30 12.86 20.96 20.12
CA GLU A 30 13.32 22.30 20.45
C GLU A 30 12.22 23.35 20.28
N GLU A 31 11.30 23.16 19.33
CA GLU A 31 10.16 24.05 19.10
C GLU A 31 9.19 24.10 20.28
N VAL A 32 9.08 23.01 21.03
CA VAL A 32 8.26 22.93 22.26
C VAL A 32 9.07 23.36 23.50
N GLY A 33 10.33 23.74 23.29
CA GLY A 33 11.23 24.15 24.39
C GLY A 33 11.79 22.97 25.19
N LEU A 34 11.63 21.74 24.70
CA LEU A 34 12.18 20.55 25.31
C LEU A 34 13.51 20.17 24.63
N SER A 35 14.53 19.92 25.42
CA SER A 35 15.84 19.47 24.94
C SER A 35 16.08 18.03 25.38
N LEU A 36 16.79 17.25 24.55
CA LEU A 36 17.16 15.87 24.86
C LEU A 36 17.98 15.74 26.14
N GLU A 37 18.75 16.76 26.52
CA GLU A 37 19.55 16.79 27.74
C GLU A 37 18.69 16.80 29.02
N LYS A 38 17.44 17.27 28.91
CA LYS A 38 16.48 17.36 30.02
C LYS A 38 15.44 16.25 30.00
N ALA A 39 15.59 15.30 29.11
CA ALA A 39 14.66 14.17 28.98
C ALA A 39 14.72 13.27 30.22
N GLU A 40 13.57 12.98 30.79
CA GLU A 40 13.42 12.11 31.95
C GLU A 40 12.72 10.79 31.54
N LEU A 41 12.80 9.77 32.40
CA LEU A 41 12.12 8.48 32.15
C LEU A 41 10.60 8.62 32.02
N LYS A 42 10.00 9.61 32.65
CA LYS A 42 8.56 9.88 32.55
C LYS A 42 8.13 10.36 31.14
N ASP A 43 9.06 10.92 30.35
CA ASP A 43 8.80 11.39 29.01
C ASP A 43 8.78 10.23 27.99
N LEU A 44 9.31 9.07 28.40
CA LEU A 44 9.29 7.87 27.58
C LEU A 44 7.91 7.21 27.63
N GLY A 45 7.40 6.86 26.46
CA GLY A 45 6.18 6.06 26.35
C GLY A 45 6.42 4.59 26.73
N THR A 46 5.33 3.86 26.90
CA THR A 46 5.34 2.43 27.20
C THR A 46 4.56 1.63 26.13
N ALA A 47 4.96 0.39 25.91
CA ALA A 47 4.27 -0.52 25.02
C ALA A 47 4.46 -1.96 25.47
N LYS A 48 3.52 -2.84 25.17
CA LYS A 48 3.62 -4.26 25.50
C LYS A 48 4.71 -4.95 24.71
N LYS A 49 4.88 -4.59 23.44
CA LYS A 49 5.91 -5.14 22.58
C LYS A 49 6.34 -4.12 21.53
N VAL A 50 7.66 -3.99 21.35
CA VAL A 50 8.26 -3.23 20.26
C VAL A 50 9.14 -4.17 19.45
N THR A 51 8.93 -4.22 18.15
CA THR A 51 9.75 -5.00 17.22
C THR A 51 10.40 -4.05 16.23
N VAL A 52 11.73 -4.03 16.21
CA VAL A 52 12.54 -3.22 15.30
C VAL A 52 13.24 -4.13 14.32
N ASN A 53 13.07 -3.88 13.04
CA ASN A 53 13.84 -4.52 11.99
C ASN A 53 14.52 -3.44 11.11
N LYS A 54 15.16 -3.85 10.02
CA LYS A 54 15.92 -2.95 9.15
C LYS A 54 15.07 -1.84 8.52
N GLU A 55 13.79 -2.11 8.26
CA GLU A 55 12.91 -1.25 7.48
C GLU A 55 11.74 -0.68 8.30
N ASN A 56 11.31 -1.43 9.33
CA ASN A 56 10.11 -1.11 10.08
C ASN A 56 10.32 -1.16 11.59
N THR A 57 9.59 -0.30 12.29
CA THR A 57 9.41 -0.37 13.74
C THR A 57 7.93 -0.58 14.03
N THR A 58 7.60 -1.69 14.69
CA THR A 58 6.23 -2.05 15.03
C THR A 58 6.02 -1.93 16.52
N ILE A 59 5.06 -1.13 16.94
CA ILE A 59 4.67 -0.92 18.34
C ILE A 59 3.31 -1.58 18.54
N ILE A 60 3.21 -2.47 19.50
CA ILE A 60 1.99 -3.23 19.78
C ILE A 60 1.53 -2.91 21.20
N ASP A 61 0.23 -2.59 21.36
CA ASP A 61 -0.39 -2.25 22.64
C ASP A 61 0.40 -1.16 23.39
N GLY A 62 0.41 0.05 22.81
CA GLY A 62 0.96 1.23 23.49
C GLY A 62 0.21 1.55 24.79
N GLY A 63 0.92 2.07 25.78
CA GLY A 63 0.37 2.42 27.10
C GLY A 63 -0.37 3.76 27.16
N GLY A 64 -0.69 4.38 26.01
CA GLY A 64 -1.42 5.63 25.93
C GLY A 64 -2.88 5.53 26.39
N ASP A 65 -3.45 6.66 26.78
CA ASP A 65 -4.85 6.72 27.15
C ASP A 65 -5.77 6.57 25.95
N LYS A 66 -6.78 5.68 26.06
CA LYS A 66 -7.73 5.38 24.98
C LYS A 66 -8.52 6.62 24.56
N THR A 67 -8.91 7.46 25.50
CA THR A 67 -9.65 8.69 25.18
C THR A 67 -8.82 9.70 24.41
N ALA A 68 -7.52 9.79 24.70
CA ALA A 68 -6.57 10.61 23.95
C ALA A 68 -6.36 10.06 22.51
N ILE A 69 -6.27 8.75 22.37
CA ILE A 69 -6.14 8.09 21.05
C ILE A 69 -7.40 8.32 20.21
N GLU A 70 -8.60 8.13 20.77
CA GLU A 70 -9.88 8.39 20.10
C GLU A 70 -10.03 9.86 19.70
N GLY A 71 -9.65 10.78 20.59
CA GLY A 71 -9.62 12.21 20.31
C GLY A 71 -8.70 12.54 19.14
N ARG A 72 -7.50 11.93 19.10
CA ARG A 72 -6.55 12.13 17.99
C ARG A 72 -7.08 11.58 16.67
N VAL A 73 -7.69 10.40 16.68
CA VAL A 73 -8.33 9.80 15.49
C VAL A 73 -9.44 10.74 14.97
N THR A 74 -10.27 11.28 15.84
CA THR A 74 -11.32 12.22 15.46
C THR A 74 -10.76 13.49 14.85
N GLN A 75 -9.70 14.03 15.44
CA GLN A 75 -8.99 15.22 14.92
C GLN A 75 -8.46 14.95 13.50
N ILE A 76 -7.79 13.82 13.27
CA ILE A 76 -7.24 13.49 11.96
C ILE A 76 -8.37 13.29 10.93
N ARG A 77 -9.50 12.70 11.31
CA ARG A 77 -10.66 12.54 10.43
C ARG A 77 -11.23 13.89 10.00
N SER A 78 -11.34 14.86 10.91
CA SER A 78 -11.76 16.21 10.55
C SER A 78 -10.78 16.86 9.56
N GLN A 79 -9.47 16.68 9.76
CA GLN A 79 -8.46 17.18 8.83
C GLN A 79 -8.54 16.54 7.44
N ILE A 80 -8.95 15.27 7.34
CA ILE A 80 -9.18 14.60 6.05
C ILE A 80 -10.32 15.26 5.29
N GLU A 81 -11.40 15.68 5.97
CA GLU A 81 -12.54 16.35 5.34
C GLU A 81 -12.15 17.73 4.81
N GLU A 82 -11.27 18.45 5.50
CA GLU A 82 -10.79 19.79 5.13
C GLU A 82 -9.68 19.75 4.06
N ALA A 83 -9.00 18.63 3.89
CA ALA A 83 -7.89 18.52 2.96
C ALA A 83 -8.35 18.59 1.50
N THR A 84 -7.62 19.36 0.70
CA THR A 84 -7.90 19.52 -0.74
C THR A 84 -7.10 18.55 -1.61
N SER A 85 -5.98 18.04 -1.11
CA SER A 85 -5.09 17.12 -1.82
C SER A 85 -5.47 15.66 -1.52
N ASP A 86 -5.73 14.88 -2.56
CA ASP A 86 -6.02 13.44 -2.42
C ASP A 86 -4.84 12.67 -1.81
N TYR A 87 -3.61 13.08 -2.14
CA TYR A 87 -2.40 12.51 -1.54
C TYR A 87 -2.33 12.76 -0.02
N ASP A 88 -2.69 13.98 0.44
CA ASP A 88 -2.69 14.28 1.87
C ASP A 88 -3.81 13.54 2.60
N LYS A 89 -4.99 13.40 1.97
CA LYS A 89 -6.09 12.57 2.49
C LYS A 89 -5.65 11.12 2.69
N GLU A 90 -5.00 10.53 1.70
CA GLU A 90 -4.47 9.16 1.77
C GLU A 90 -3.47 9.00 2.93
N LYS A 91 -2.51 9.92 3.06
CA LYS A 91 -1.52 9.88 4.15
C LYS A 91 -2.13 10.07 5.54
N MET A 92 -3.16 10.87 5.66
CA MET A 92 -3.92 11.01 6.92
C MET A 92 -4.77 9.76 7.21
N GLN A 93 -5.36 9.12 6.19
CA GLN A 93 -6.07 7.84 6.36
C GLN A 93 -5.13 6.72 6.84
N GLU A 94 -3.90 6.65 6.31
CA GLU A 94 -2.87 5.73 6.82
C GLU A 94 -2.57 5.95 8.31
N ARG A 95 -2.51 7.20 8.77
CA ARG A 95 -2.30 7.53 10.19
C ARG A 95 -3.47 7.07 11.06
N VAL A 96 -4.70 7.33 10.62
CA VAL A 96 -5.91 6.82 11.30
C VAL A 96 -5.89 5.30 11.41
N ALA A 97 -5.56 4.60 10.32
CA ALA A 97 -5.48 3.14 10.31
C ALA A 97 -4.42 2.60 11.30
N LYS A 98 -3.27 3.27 11.40
CA LYS A 98 -2.20 2.89 12.35
C LYS A 98 -2.61 3.12 13.81
N LEU A 99 -3.37 4.17 14.11
CA LEU A 99 -3.82 4.49 15.46
C LEU A 99 -5.01 3.64 15.90
N ALA A 100 -6.00 3.45 15.01
CA ALA A 100 -7.28 2.80 15.34
C ALA A 100 -7.30 1.30 14.99
N GLY A 101 -6.48 0.85 14.06
CA GLY A 101 -6.61 -0.47 13.43
C GLY A 101 -5.92 -1.63 14.15
N GLY A 102 -5.03 -1.37 15.07
CA GLY A 102 -4.20 -2.41 15.70
C GLY A 102 -3.21 -3.08 14.73
N VAL A 103 -2.48 -4.09 15.21
CA VAL A 103 -1.50 -4.86 14.45
C VAL A 103 -1.91 -6.33 14.39
N ALA A 104 -2.16 -6.84 13.19
CA ALA A 104 -2.34 -8.26 12.96
C ALA A 104 -1.00 -8.96 12.77
N VAL A 105 -0.79 -10.09 13.44
CA VAL A 105 0.44 -10.89 13.31
C VAL A 105 0.11 -12.23 12.67
N ILE A 106 0.58 -12.43 11.43
CA ILE A 106 0.46 -13.70 10.73
C ILE A 106 1.70 -14.52 11.01
N LYS A 107 1.54 -15.63 11.78
CA LYS A 107 2.63 -16.55 12.09
C LYS A 107 2.76 -17.57 10.97
N VAL A 108 3.89 -17.55 10.27
CA VAL A 108 4.19 -18.49 9.19
C VAL A 108 5.18 -19.54 9.70
N GLY A 109 4.89 -20.83 9.44
CA GLY A 109 5.76 -21.94 9.80
C GLY A 109 5.82 -22.97 8.67
N ALA A 110 6.91 -23.74 8.63
CA ALA A 110 7.12 -24.85 7.71
C ALA A 110 8.10 -25.87 8.30
N ALA A 111 8.26 -27.02 7.67
CA ALA A 111 9.17 -28.06 8.10
C ALA A 111 10.64 -27.69 7.90
N THR A 112 10.96 -26.87 6.90
CA THR A 112 12.31 -26.40 6.58
C THR A 112 12.38 -24.88 6.52
N GLU A 113 13.58 -24.32 6.70
CA GLU A 113 13.82 -22.89 6.61
C GLU A 113 13.53 -22.34 5.21
N VAL A 114 13.87 -23.10 4.18
CA VAL A 114 13.63 -22.71 2.77
C VAL A 114 12.14 -22.61 2.50
N GLU A 115 11.37 -23.62 2.89
CA GLU A 115 9.92 -23.65 2.74
C GLU A 115 9.25 -22.52 3.55
N MET A 116 9.76 -22.23 4.75
CA MET A 116 9.25 -21.13 5.57
C MET A 116 9.47 -19.78 4.88
N LYS A 117 10.65 -19.56 4.30
CA LYS A 117 10.94 -18.33 3.54
C LYS A 117 10.04 -18.19 2.32
N GLU A 118 9.79 -19.27 1.59
CA GLU A 118 8.88 -19.28 0.43
C GLU A 118 7.45 -18.95 0.86
N LYS A 119 6.92 -19.59 1.90
CA LYS A 119 5.60 -19.28 2.43
C LYS A 119 5.49 -17.84 2.93
N LYS A 120 6.52 -17.33 3.61
CA LYS A 120 6.57 -15.94 4.04
C LYS A 120 6.49 -14.98 2.85
N ALA A 121 7.30 -15.20 1.82
CA ALA A 121 7.30 -14.38 0.61
C ALA A 121 5.93 -14.40 -0.09
N ARG A 122 5.27 -15.55 -0.14
CA ARG A 122 3.92 -15.70 -0.72
C ARG A 122 2.85 -14.92 0.06
N VAL A 123 2.95 -14.90 1.39
CA VAL A 123 2.06 -14.10 2.25
C VAL A 123 2.33 -12.60 2.10
N GLU A 124 3.59 -12.19 1.99
CA GLU A 124 3.98 -10.79 1.75
C GLU A 124 3.47 -10.31 0.38
N ASP A 125 3.58 -11.14 -0.66
CA ASP A 125 3.05 -10.84 -1.99
C ASP A 125 1.52 -10.67 -1.98
N ALA A 126 0.80 -11.60 -1.33
CA ALA A 126 -0.64 -11.50 -1.15
C ALA A 126 -1.06 -10.23 -0.38
N LEU A 127 -0.26 -9.81 0.63
CA LEU A 127 -0.51 -8.58 1.38
C LEU A 127 -0.36 -7.34 0.50
N HIS A 128 0.69 -7.28 -0.33
CA HIS A 128 0.91 -6.17 -1.25
C HIS A 128 -0.21 -6.08 -2.29
N ALA A 129 -0.59 -7.21 -2.90
CA ALA A 129 -1.69 -7.27 -3.84
C ALA A 129 -3.03 -6.84 -3.22
N THR A 130 -3.30 -7.26 -1.97
CA THR A 130 -4.51 -6.88 -1.25
C THR A 130 -4.56 -5.39 -0.94
N ARG A 131 -3.44 -4.79 -0.54
CA ARG A 131 -3.35 -3.34 -0.32
C ARG A 131 -3.62 -2.57 -1.60
N ALA A 132 -2.95 -2.93 -2.70
CA ALA A 132 -3.18 -2.30 -4.00
C ALA A 132 -4.65 -2.43 -4.44
N ALA A 133 -5.28 -3.58 -4.22
CA ALA A 133 -6.68 -3.81 -4.54
C ALA A 133 -7.64 -2.93 -3.72
N VAL A 134 -7.33 -2.68 -2.45
CA VAL A 134 -8.13 -1.80 -1.59
C VAL A 134 -7.97 -0.33 -1.98
N GLU A 135 -6.76 0.09 -2.34
CA GLU A 135 -6.41 1.48 -2.66
C GLU A 135 -6.85 1.86 -4.09
N GLU A 136 -6.61 1.00 -5.07
CA GLU A 136 -6.79 1.30 -6.50
C GLU A 136 -7.95 0.54 -7.15
N GLY A 137 -8.53 -0.45 -6.47
CA GLY A 137 -9.53 -1.34 -7.02
C GLY A 137 -8.94 -2.51 -7.81
N VAL A 138 -9.81 -3.23 -8.53
CA VAL A 138 -9.43 -4.42 -9.27
C VAL A 138 -9.96 -4.38 -10.70
N VAL A 139 -9.21 -4.99 -11.60
CA VAL A 139 -9.62 -5.24 -13.00
C VAL A 139 -9.50 -6.72 -13.32
N ALA A 140 -10.11 -7.16 -14.42
CA ALA A 140 -9.98 -8.55 -14.86
C ALA A 140 -8.51 -8.87 -15.20
N GLY A 141 -8.02 -9.99 -14.68
CA GLY A 141 -6.65 -10.48 -14.88
C GLY A 141 -6.45 -11.20 -16.23
N GLY A 142 -5.30 -11.86 -16.37
CA GLY A 142 -5.00 -12.70 -17.53
C GLY A 142 -4.90 -11.96 -18.87
N GLY A 143 -4.70 -10.64 -18.87
CA GLY A 143 -4.69 -9.82 -20.10
C GLY A 143 -6.07 -9.36 -20.57
N VAL A 144 -7.16 -9.81 -19.92
CA VAL A 144 -8.54 -9.46 -20.30
C VAL A 144 -8.83 -7.96 -20.21
N ALA A 145 -8.28 -7.27 -19.18
CA ALA A 145 -8.45 -5.82 -19.07
C ALA A 145 -7.89 -5.06 -20.26
N MET A 146 -6.70 -5.47 -20.75
CA MET A 146 -6.07 -4.88 -21.94
C MET A 146 -6.89 -5.18 -23.22
N LEU A 147 -7.41 -6.40 -23.34
CA LEU A 147 -8.27 -6.77 -24.48
C LEU A 147 -9.56 -5.94 -24.49
N ARG A 148 -10.18 -5.71 -23.34
CA ARG A 148 -11.37 -4.85 -23.23
C ARG A 148 -11.04 -3.38 -23.55
N ALA A 149 -9.91 -2.88 -23.04
CA ALA A 149 -9.45 -1.52 -23.35
C ALA A 149 -9.17 -1.29 -24.84
N ARG A 150 -8.73 -2.33 -25.57
CA ARG A 150 -8.53 -2.31 -27.02
C ARG A 150 -9.78 -1.84 -27.79
N GLN A 151 -10.98 -2.15 -27.30
CA GLN A 151 -12.22 -1.75 -27.97
C GLN A 151 -12.36 -0.22 -28.07
N ALA A 152 -11.79 0.53 -27.11
CA ALA A 152 -11.79 1.98 -27.19
C ALA A 152 -10.96 2.51 -28.37
N LEU A 153 -9.91 1.78 -28.76
CA LEU A 153 -9.05 2.15 -29.90
C LEU A 153 -9.68 1.88 -31.26
N GLU A 154 -10.75 1.09 -31.35
CA GLU A 154 -11.42 0.77 -32.62
C GLU A 154 -12.05 1.99 -33.28
N LYS A 155 -12.51 2.93 -32.46
CA LYS A 155 -13.17 4.17 -32.90
C LYS A 155 -12.20 5.34 -33.05
N LEU A 156 -10.95 5.17 -32.61
CA LEU A 156 -9.95 6.21 -32.65
C LEU A 156 -9.35 6.30 -34.06
N LYS A 157 -9.34 7.51 -34.62
CA LYS A 157 -8.72 7.82 -35.91
C LYS A 157 -7.58 8.77 -35.68
N GLY A 158 -6.44 8.54 -36.35
CA GLY A 158 -5.34 9.48 -36.38
C GLY A 158 -5.60 10.63 -37.33
N ASP A 159 -5.00 11.79 -37.08
CA ASP A 159 -5.06 12.96 -37.94
C ASP A 159 -4.23 12.78 -39.23
N ASN A 160 -3.31 11.83 -39.22
CA ASN A 160 -2.46 11.46 -40.36
C ASN A 160 -2.18 9.94 -40.39
N SER A 161 -1.50 9.50 -41.46
CA SER A 161 -1.17 8.08 -41.65
C SER A 161 -0.32 7.50 -40.53
N ASP A 162 0.65 8.26 -40.03
CA ASP A 162 1.61 7.81 -39.01
C ASP A 162 0.93 7.61 -37.66
N GLN A 163 0.06 8.52 -37.25
CA GLN A 163 -0.78 8.36 -36.07
C GLN A 163 -1.72 7.16 -36.19
N THR A 164 -2.30 6.94 -37.36
CA THR A 164 -3.16 5.78 -37.62
C THR A 164 -2.38 4.47 -37.49
N GLN A 165 -1.15 4.42 -38.00
CA GLN A 165 -0.26 3.27 -37.81
C GLN A 165 0.14 3.09 -36.32
N GLY A 166 0.43 4.17 -35.61
CA GLY A 166 0.70 4.12 -34.16
C GLY A 166 -0.46 3.52 -33.36
N ILE A 167 -1.70 3.92 -33.68
CA ILE A 167 -2.92 3.35 -33.06
C ILE A 167 -3.04 1.86 -33.39
N ALA A 168 -2.77 1.45 -34.60
CA ALA A 168 -2.81 0.04 -35.02
C ALA A 168 -1.78 -0.80 -34.26
N ILE A 169 -0.55 -0.29 -34.09
CA ILE A 169 0.50 -0.95 -33.30
C ILE A 169 0.09 -1.10 -31.84
N ALA A 170 -0.40 -0.04 -31.22
CA ALA A 170 -0.88 -0.08 -29.84
C ALA A 170 -2.02 -1.08 -29.65
N ARG A 171 -2.99 -1.08 -30.58
CA ARG A 171 -4.10 -2.01 -30.60
C ARG A 171 -3.65 -3.48 -30.71
N GLN A 172 -2.63 -3.75 -31.48
CA GLN A 172 -2.06 -5.09 -31.61
C GLN A 172 -1.30 -5.48 -30.35
N ALA A 173 -0.48 -4.59 -29.78
CA ALA A 173 0.28 -4.84 -28.57
C ALA A 173 -0.60 -5.22 -27.37
N MET A 174 -1.81 -4.65 -27.27
CA MET A 174 -2.75 -4.96 -26.18
C MET A 174 -3.26 -6.41 -26.17
N GLN A 175 -3.14 -7.15 -27.24
CA GLN A 175 -3.53 -8.56 -27.32
C GLN A 175 -2.42 -9.49 -26.84
N GLU A 176 -1.17 -9.09 -26.95
CA GLU A 176 -0.02 -9.98 -26.77
C GLU A 176 0.07 -10.60 -25.36
N PRO A 177 -0.27 -9.91 -24.25
CA PRO A 177 -0.26 -10.55 -22.93
C PRO A 177 -1.19 -11.76 -22.84
N LEU A 178 -2.43 -11.65 -23.33
CA LEU A 178 -3.37 -12.77 -23.33
C LEU A 178 -2.92 -13.86 -24.28
N LYS A 179 -2.49 -13.53 -25.50
CA LYS A 179 -1.98 -14.50 -26.45
C LYS A 179 -0.81 -15.30 -25.90
N GLN A 180 0.13 -14.64 -25.20
CA GLN A 180 1.27 -15.32 -24.62
C GLN A 180 0.85 -16.30 -23.53
N ILE A 181 -0.13 -15.95 -22.69
CA ILE A 181 -0.67 -16.84 -21.65
C ILE A 181 -1.31 -18.07 -22.31
N VAL A 182 -2.14 -17.87 -23.33
CA VAL A 182 -2.82 -18.97 -24.06
C VAL A 182 -1.81 -19.86 -24.78
N THR A 183 -0.79 -19.28 -25.40
CA THR A 183 0.30 -20.02 -26.02
C THR A 183 1.07 -20.87 -25.01
N ASN A 184 1.38 -20.31 -23.83
CA ASN A 184 2.06 -21.04 -22.75
C ASN A 184 1.21 -22.20 -22.21
N ALA A 185 -0.12 -22.08 -22.26
CA ALA A 185 -1.05 -23.15 -21.90
C ALA A 185 -1.17 -24.25 -23.00
N GLY A 186 -0.47 -24.12 -24.12
CA GLY A 186 -0.50 -25.05 -25.20
C GLY A 186 -1.70 -24.94 -26.16
N CYS A 187 -2.51 -23.88 -26.00
CA CYS A 187 -3.59 -23.58 -26.93
C CYS A 187 -3.03 -23.00 -28.24
N LEU A 188 -3.39 -23.63 -29.36
CA LEU A 188 -2.99 -23.20 -30.71
C LEU A 188 -3.94 -22.07 -31.16
N LEU A 189 -3.45 -20.84 -31.14
CA LEU A 189 -4.17 -19.66 -31.66
C LEU A 189 -4.07 -19.62 -33.20
N TYR A 190 -4.87 -20.43 -33.91
CA TYR A 190 -4.89 -20.41 -35.36
C TYR A 190 -5.79 -19.33 -35.97
N THR A 191 -6.60 -18.63 -35.17
CA THR A 191 -7.49 -17.57 -35.66
C THR A 191 -7.37 -16.31 -34.85
N SER A 192 -7.52 -15.18 -35.50
CA SER A 192 -7.59 -13.86 -34.88
C SER A 192 -8.78 -13.68 -33.93
N ASP A 193 -9.69 -14.63 -33.91
CA ASP A 193 -10.94 -14.66 -33.15
C ASP A 193 -10.88 -15.50 -31.86
N ALA A 194 -9.75 -16.16 -31.58
CA ALA A 194 -9.62 -17.03 -30.40
C ALA A 194 -9.75 -16.29 -29.04
N ALA A 195 -9.77 -14.97 -29.05
CA ALA A 195 -10.03 -14.16 -27.87
C ALA A 195 -11.53 -14.07 -27.49
N ASP A 196 -12.43 -14.42 -28.42
CA ASP A 196 -13.87 -14.48 -28.18
C ASP A 196 -14.34 -15.90 -27.81
N ASP A 197 -13.46 -16.90 -27.95
CA ASP A 197 -13.77 -18.31 -27.64
C ASP A 197 -13.42 -18.58 -26.16
N LEU A 198 -14.43 -18.47 -25.30
CA LEU A 198 -14.38 -18.70 -23.85
C LEU A 198 -14.03 -20.15 -23.42
N LEU A 199 -13.71 -21.04 -24.37
CA LEU A 199 -13.47 -22.45 -24.12
C LEU A 199 -12.02 -22.80 -23.75
N CYS A 200 -11.10 -21.85 -23.81
CA CYS A 200 -9.69 -22.03 -23.43
C CYS A 200 -9.26 -21.29 -22.15
N VAL A 201 -10.24 -20.75 -21.38
CA VAL A 201 -9.97 -20.09 -20.08
C VAL A 201 -10.73 -20.79 -18.97
#